data_eee10e1f74995414f1fbcbe30ea1c66c
#
_entry.id   eee10e1f74995414f1fbcbe30ea1c66c
#
_cell.length_a   1.000
_cell.length_b   1.000
_cell.length_c   1.000
_cell.angle_alpha   90.00
_cell.angle_beta   90.00
_cell.angle_gamma   90.00
#
_symmetry.space_group_name_H-M   'P 1'
#
loop_
_entity.id
_entity.type
_entity.pdbx_description
1 polymer ?
#
loop_
_entity_poly.entity_id
_entity_poly.type
_entity_poly.pdbx_seq_one_letter_code
_entity_poly.pdbx_strand_id
1 'polypeptide(L)'
;MKKVTTKASYDFTKCTGCYTCTYVCPFYVVTIPTERSLHCAVPPVYDEKRCLGCSNCEQRCPQQAISMVRRDDPFVIGVDMSTMDMVKVNEICRKARFNPEQIICYCTETRAEEIAAAILKGAKNPAEIGAMTGAASGCSVECIQPMLRILEAAGIDPGKPKGTQWYGRTTTVWEISREVAENPQYKKFHFQDDRELLNRVVAKEGGKAK
;
A
#
# COMPACT_ATOMS: atom_id res chain seq x y z
N MET A 1 -10.74 -0.73 12.81
CA MET A 1 -11.57 0.01 11.81
C MET A 1 -11.30 1.50 11.93
N LYS A 2 -11.17 2.20 10.81
CA LYS A 2 -10.78 3.63 10.73
C LYS A 2 -11.90 4.45 10.11
N LYS A 3 -12.24 5.60 10.71
CA LYS A 3 -13.30 6.47 10.22
C LYS A 3 -12.73 7.49 9.23
N VAL A 4 -13.26 7.53 8.01
CA VAL A 4 -12.93 8.52 6.98
C VAL A 4 -13.89 9.68 7.09
N THR A 5 -13.39 10.85 7.52
CA THR A 5 -14.21 12.04 7.83
C THR A 5 -13.93 13.20 6.88
N THR A 6 -12.91 13.08 6.02
CA THR A 6 -12.49 14.13 5.09
C THR A 6 -12.41 13.61 3.67
N LYS A 7 -12.49 14.50 2.71
CA LYS A 7 -12.32 14.26 1.28
C LYS A 7 -11.60 15.44 0.63
N ALA A 8 -10.98 15.21 -0.53
CA ALA A 8 -10.45 16.31 -1.32
C ALA A 8 -11.59 17.10 -1.99
N SER A 9 -11.43 18.40 -2.05
CA SER A 9 -12.26 19.33 -2.83
C SER A 9 -11.37 20.05 -3.84
N TYR A 10 -11.85 20.20 -5.06
CA TYR A 10 -11.10 20.77 -6.17
C TYR A 10 -11.64 22.12 -6.60
N ASP A 11 -10.78 23.13 -6.60
CA ASP A 11 -11.04 24.42 -7.25
C ASP A 11 -10.49 24.33 -8.69
N PHE A 12 -11.36 23.98 -9.62
CA PHE A 12 -10.98 23.83 -11.03
C PHE A 12 -10.61 25.16 -11.71
N THR A 13 -10.92 26.30 -11.11
CA THR A 13 -10.50 27.62 -11.66
C THR A 13 -8.99 27.84 -11.50
N LYS A 14 -8.38 27.20 -10.49
CA LYS A 14 -6.92 27.23 -10.26
C LYS A 14 -6.18 26.07 -10.94
N CYS A 15 -6.91 25.05 -11.42
CA CYS A 15 -6.30 23.84 -11.95
C CYS A 15 -5.67 24.08 -13.32
N THR A 16 -4.39 23.76 -13.46
CA THR A 16 -3.65 23.85 -14.74
C THR A 16 -3.58 22.54 -15.51
N GLY A 17 -4.24 21.47 -15.04
CA GLY A 17 -4.19 20.16 -15.70
C GLY A 17 -2.82 19.46 -15.63
N CYS A 18 -1.99 19.75 -14.65
CA CYS A 18 -0.66 19.13 -14.50
C CYS A 18 -0.69 17.67 -14.08
N TYR A 19 -1.84 17.17 -13.63
CA TYR A 19 -2.10 15.79 -13.20
C TYR A 19 -1.23 15.24 -12.05
N THR A 20 -0.49 16.07 -11.34
CA THR A 20 0.31 15.64 -10.17
C THR A 20 -0.55 14.88 -9.16
N CYS A 21 -1.80 15.30 -8.96
CA CYS A 21 -2.74 14.65 -8.05
C CYS A 21 -3.06 13.19 -8.44
N THR A 22 -3.01 12.84 -9.72
CA THR A 22 -3.26 11.46 -10.18
C THR A 22 -2.07 10.55 -9.85
N TYR A 23 -0.85 11.10 -9.88
CA TYR A 23 0.37 10.36 -9.62
C TYR A 23 0.58 10.08 -8.13
N VAL A 24 0.11 10.98 -7.27
CA VAL A 24 0.30 10.84 -5.82
C VAL A 24 -0.87 10.17 -5.11
N CYS A 25 -1.97 9.88 -5.82
CA CYS A 25 -3.11 9.22 -5.23
C CYS A 25 -2.86 7.70 -5.09
N PRO A 26 -2.70 7.17 -3.86
CA PRO A 26 -2.40 5.74 -3.67
C PRO A 26 -3.59 4.82 -3.97
N PHE A 27 -4.79 5.38 -4.15
CA PHE A 27 -6.04 4.62 -4.32
C PHE A 27 -6.63 4.76 -5.73
N TYR A 28 -5.95 5.48 -6.62
CA TYR A 28 -6.39 5.74 -8.00
C TYR A 28 -7.82 6.32 -8.10
N VAL A 29 -8.21 7.11 -7.11
CA VAL A 29 -9.51 7.82 -7.12
C VAL A 29 -9.47 9.12 -7.93
N VAL A 30 -8.27 9.55 -8.32
CA VAL A 30 -8.03 10.67 -9.23
C VAL A 30 -7.41 10.11 -10.50
N THR A 31 -8.05 10.34 -11.63
CA THR A 31 -7.62 9.79 -12.92
C THR A 31 -7.47 10.88 -13.97
N ILE A 32 -6.66 10.59 -14.99
CA ILE A 32 -6.50 11.47 -16.14
C ILE A 32 -7.70 11.23 -17.07
N PRO A 33 -8.38 12.29 -17.55
CA PRO A 33 -9.47 12.14 -18.50
C PRO A 33 -8.97 11.51 -19.80
N THR A 34 -9.85 10.72 -20.45
CA THR A 34 -9.56 10.08 -21.74
C THR A 34 -9.44 11.10 -22.85
N GLU A 35 -10.24 12.15 -22.81
CA GLU A 35 -10.19 13.26 -23.78
C GLU A 35 -9.27 14.35 -23.25
N ARG A 36 -8.10 14.49 -23.88
CA ARG A 36 -7.16 15.57 -23.60
C ARG A 36 -7.20 16.60 -24.73
N SER A 37 -7.33 17.86 -24.37
CA SER A 37 -7.08 18.95 -25.30
C SER A 37 -5.62 19.41 -25.19
N LEU A 38 -4.96 19.60 -26.33
CA LEU A 38 -3.61 20.20 -26.36
C LEU A 38 -3.63 21.70 -26.06
N HIS A 39 -4.81 22.32 -26.10
CA HIS A 39 -4.97 23.77 -26.01
C HIS A 39 -5.68 24.25 -24.74
N CYS A 40 -6.26 23.35 -23.96
CA CYS A 40 -6.97 23.69 -22.72
C CYS A 40 -6.57 22.77 -21.59
N ALA A 41 -6.41 23.32 -20.39
CA ALA A 41 -6.24 22.55 -19.18
C ALA A 41 -7.54 21.77 -18.89
N VAL A 42 -7.50 20.45 -19.05
CA VAL A 42 -8.63 19.58 -18.70
C VAL A 42 -8.42 19.10 -17.27
N PRO A 43 -9.34 19.38 -16.33
CA PRO A 43 -9.21 18.92 -14.96
C PRO A 43 -9.20 17.39 -14.86
N PRO A 44 -8.57 16.81 -13.81
CA PRO A 44 -8.64 15.38 -13.56
C PRO A 44 -10.06 14.94 -13.20
N VAL A 45 -10.36 13.69 -13.47
CA VAL A 45 -11.60 13.05 -12.98
C VAL A 45 -11.36 12.58 -11.56
N TYR A 46 -12.30 12.90 -10.66
CA TYR A 46 -12.19 12.63 -9.24
C TYR A 46 -13.40 11.85 -8.72
N ASP A 47 -13.14 10.67 -8.14
CA ASP A 47 -14.15 9.85 -7.47
C ASP A 47 -14.20 10.22 -5.97
N GLU A 48 -15.06 11.16 -5.65
CA GLU A 48 -15.25 11.70 -4.31
C GLU A 48 -15.67 10.62 -3.30
N LYS A 49 -16.50 9.66 -3.72
CA LYS A 49 -17.02 8.62 -2.82
C LYS A 49 -15.93 7.69 -2.31
N ARG A 50 -14.93 7.41 -3.15
CA ARG A 50 -13.80 6.53 -2.83
C ARG A 50 -12.62 7.24 -2.17
N CYS A 51 -12.63 8.56 -2.06
CA CYS A 51 -11.55 9.33 -1.46
C CYS A 51 -11.41 9.01 0.04
N LEU A 52 -10.21 8.64 0.48
CA LEU A 52 -9.92 8.35 1.88
C LEU A 52 -9.39 9.57 2.68
N GLY A 53 -9.33 10.75 2.07
CA GLY A 53 -8.93 11.97 2.76
C GLY A 53 -7.47 12.01 3.22
N CYS A 54 -6.56 11.36 2.48
CA CYS A 54 -5.14 11.22 2.86
C CYS A 54 -4.30 12.49 2.64
N SER A 55 -4.85 13.56 2.07
CA SER A 55 -4.23 14.86 1.75
C SER A 55 -3.02 14.83 0.80
N ASN A 56 -2.58 13.69 0.27
CA ASN A 56 -1.42 13.63 -0.63
C ASN A 56 -1.56 14.54 -1.86
N CYS A 57 -2.76 14.62 -2.46
CA CYS A 57 -3.03 15.47 -3.60
C CYS A 57 -3.03 16.97 -3.23
N GLU A 58 -3.54 17.35 -2.06
CA GLU A 58 -3.50 18.72 -1.54
C GLU A 58 -2.06 19.18 -1.33
N GLN A 59 -1.25 18.38 -0.61
CA GLN A 59 0.15 18.72 -0.28
C GLN A 59 1.05 18.85 -1.52
N ARG A 60 0.70 18.17 -2.60
CA ARG A 60 1.52 18.13 -3.83
C ARG A 60 0.97 19.00 -4.97
N CYS A 61 -0.18 19.64 -4.78
CA CYS A 61 -0.74 20.51 -5.80
C CYS A 61 0.05 21.83 -5.91
N PRO A 62 0.76 22.10 -7.04
CA PRO A 62 1.58 23.29 -7.18
C PRO A 62 0.73 24.57 -7.28
N GLN A 63 -0.55 24.43 -7.63
CA GLN A 63 -1.50 25.55 -7.77
C GLN A 63 -2.39 25.74 -6.54
N GLN A 64 -2.21 24.94 -5.49
CA GLN A 64 -3.09 24.96 -4.32
C GLN A 64 -4.59 24.87 -4.71
N ALA A 65 -4.88 24.13 -5.77
CA ALA A 65 -6.23 23.93 -6.29
C ALA A 65 -7.00 22.83 -5.56
N ILE A 66 -6.42 22.24 -4.52
CA ILE A 66 -7.01 21.11 -3.78
C ILE A 66 -6.94 21.43 -2.30
N SER A 67 -8.04 21.24 -1.59
CA SER A 67 -8.16 21.38 -0.13
C SER A 67 -8.88 20.19 0.47
N MET A 68 -8.55 19.84 1.72
CA MET A 68 -9.31 18.83 2.47
C MET A 68 -10.53 19.47 3.10
N VAL A 69 -11.71 18.90 2.82
CA VAL A 69 -12.96 19.33 3.43
C VAL A 69 -13.59 18.18 4.21
N ARG A 70 -14.47 18.50 5.16
CA ARG A 70 -15.25 17.50 5.89
C ARG A 70 -16.24 16.82 4.96
N ARG A 71 -16.40 15.50 5.13
CA ARG A 71 -17.44 14.73 4.43
C ARG A 71 -18.81 14.90 5.10
N ASP A 72 -19.84 15.02 4.30
CA ASP A 72 -21.22 14.96 4.77
C ASP A 72 -21.65 13.53 5.10
N ASP A 73 -21.00 12.54 4.42
CA ASP A 73 -21.23 11.10 4.52
C ASP A 73 -19.98 10.36 5.03
N PRO A 74 -19.58 10.50 6.30
CA PRO A 74 -18.43 9.75 6.84
C PRO A 74 -18.67 8.24 6.76
N PHE A 75 -17.63 7.49 6.41
CA PHE A 75 -17.69 6.03 6.38
C PHE A 75 -16.53 5.38 7.14
N VAL A 76 -16.63 4.09 7.37
CA VAL A 76 -15.61 3.32 8.09
C VAL A 76 -14.94 2.35 7.13
N ILE A 77 -13.61 2.29 7.19
CA ILE A 77 -12.79 1.28 6.51
C ILE A 77 -12.12 0.37 7.55
N GLY A 78 -11.77 -0.80 7.14
CA GLY A 78 -11.11 -1.83 7.96
C GLY A 78 -11.74 -3.19 7.71
N VAL A 79 -10.95 -4.21 7.94
CA VAL A 79 -11.41 -5.59 7.87
C VAL A 79 -11.88 -6.02 9.25
N ASP A 80 -13.10 -6.56 9.34
CA ASP A 80 -13.56 -7.19 10.56
C ASP A 80 -12.87 -8.54 10.72
N MET A 81 -11.89 -8.59 11.62
CA MET A 81 -11.08 -9.78 11.86
C MET A 81 -11.87 -10.92 12.52
N SER A 82 -12.97 -10.61 13.21
CA SER A 82 -13.81 -11.63 13.87
C SER A 82 -14.52 -12.55 12.86
N THR A 83 -14.67 -12.09 11.61
CA THR A 83 -15.31 -12.83 10.52
C THR A 83 -14.32 -13.60 9.64
N MET A 84 -13.02 -13.53 9.95
CA MET A 84 -11.98 -14.07 9.11
C MET A 84 -11.53 -15.47 9.52
N ASP A 85 -11.14 -16.27 8.52
CA ASP A 85 -10.44 -17.53 8.76
C ASP A 85 -8.99 -17.24 9.18
N MET A 86 -8.78 -17.16 10.49
CA MET A 86 -7.47 -16.81 11.06
C MET A 86 -6.39 -17.87 10.76
N VAL A 87 -6.76 -19.10 10.43
CA VAL A 87 -5.78 -20.12 10.00
C VAL A 87 -5.17 -19.71 8.66
N LYS A 88 -6.00 -19.35 7.69
CA LYS A 88 -5.54 -18.88 6.38
C LYS A 88 -4.80 -17.54 6.45
N VAL A 89 -5.30 -16.60 7.27
CA VAL A 89 -4.61 -15.32 7.51
C VAL A 89 -3.20 -15.56 8.01
N ASN A 90 -3.03 -16.37 9.04
CA ASN A 90 -1.73 -16.71 9.63
C ASN A 90 -0.82 -17.47 8.65
N GLU A 91 -1.38 -18.37 7.84
CA GLU A 91 -0.63 -19.08 6.80
C GLU A 91 -0.03 -18.11 5.77
N ILE A 92 -0.83 -17.17 5.25
CA ILE A 92 -0.37 -16.15 4.29
C ILE A 92 0.74 -15.29 4.92
N CYS A 93 0.55 -14.81 6.15
CA CYS A 93 1.56 -14.01 6.84
C CYS A 93 2.88 -14.78 7.00
N ARG A 94 2.83 -16.04 7.44
CA ARG A 94 4.03 -16.89 7.60
C ARG A 94 4.74 -17.16 6.28
N LYS A 95 4.00 -17.44 5.20
CA LYS A 95 4.57 -17.59 3.86
C LYS A 95 5.27 -16.31 3.40
N ALA A 96 4.70 -15.15 3.71
CA ALA A 96 5.29 -13.83 3.44
C ALA A 96 6.46 -13.48 4.41
N ARG A 97 6.74 -14.32 5.41
CA ARG A 97 7.76 -14.12 6.47
C ARG A 97 7.46 -12.89 7.35
N PHE A 98 6.18 -12.67 7.64
CA PHE A 98 5.73 -11.66 8.59
C PHE A 98 5.03 -12.30 9.79
N ASN A 99 5.24 -11.72 10.97
CA ASN A 99 4.36 -11.98 12.10
C ASN A 99 2.99 -11.35 11.81
N PRO A 100 1.87 -12.07 12.01
CA PRO A 100 0.53 -11.52 11.82
C PRO A 100 0.28 -10.18 12.53
N GLU A 101 0.78 -10.02 13.75
CA GLU A 101 0.64 -8.81 14.56
C GLU A 101 1.62 -7.68 14.17
N GLN A 102 2.58 -7.95 13.28
CA GLN A 102 3.56 -6.94 12.87
C GLN A 102 2.89 -5.77 12.16
N ILE A 103 3.21 -4.56 12.60
CA ILE A 103 2.77 -3.33 11.92
C ILE A 103 3.51 -3.23 10.59
N ILE A 104 2.76 -3.18 9.50
CA ILE A 104 3.26 -3.01 8.13
C ILE A 104 3.15 -1.56 7.68
N CYS A 105 2.06 -0.89 8.01
CA CYS A 105 1.89 0.53 7.72
C CYS A 105 1.90 1.33 9.01
N TYR A 106 2.99 2.00 9.30
CA TYR A 106 3.14 2.82 10.51
C TYR A 106 2.25 4.07 10.52
N CYS A 107 1.94 4.62 9.34
CA CYS A 107 1.05 5.80 9.23
C CYS A 107 -0.38 5.51 9.67
N THR A 108 -0.83 4.27 9.56
CA THR A 108 -2.21 3.87 9.83
C THR A 108 -2.31 2.68 10.78
N GLU A 109 -1.19 2.25 11.37
CA GLU A 109 -1.10 1.11 12.30
C GLU A 109 -1.70 -0.18 11.74
N THR A 110 -1.62 -0.37 10.40
CA THR A 110 -2.17 -1.55 9.74
C THR A 110 -1.21 -2.73 9.91
N ARG A 111 -1.71 -3.85 10.42
CA ARG A 111 -0.94 -5.08 10.67
C ARG A 111 -0.92 -5.99 9.46
N ALA A 112 0.01 -6.95 9.46
CA ALA A 112 0.12 -7.97 8.41
C ALA A 112 -1.15 -8.81 8.29
N GLU A 113 -1.76 -9.18 9.41
CA GLU A 113 -3.03 -9.92 9.44
C GLU A 113 -4.18 -9.16 8.78
N GLU A 114 -4.28 -7.83 8.95
CA GLU A 114 -5.31 -7.02 8.31
C GLU A 114 -5.12 -6.98 6.78
N ILE A 115 -3.86 -6.95 6.32
CA ILE A 115 -3.52 -7.00 4.89
C ILE A 115 -3.88 -8.37 4.31
N ALA A 116 -3.49 -9.47 4.98
CA ALA A 116 -3.83 -10.82 4.56
C ALA A 116 -5.36 -11.03 4.54
N ALA A 117 -6.07 -10.50 5.52
CA ALA A 117 -7.52 -10.55 5.58
C ALA A 117 -8.19 -9.74 4.44
N ALA A 118 -7.66 -8.56 4.09
CA ALA A 118 -8.12 -7.79 2.93
C ALA A 118 -7.94 -8.58 1.62
N ILE A 119 -6.82 -9.28 1.48
CA ILE A 119 -6.54 -10.16 0.35
C ILE A 119 -7.55 -11.31 0.27
N LEU A 120 -7.84 -11.97 1.39
CA LEU A 120 -8.86 -13.03 1.45
C LEU A 120 -10.27 -12.51 1.12
N LYS A 121 -10.55 -11.24 1.37
CA LYS A 121 -11.77 -10.54 0.94
C LYS A 121 -11.76 -10.09 -0.52
N GLY A 122 -10.69 -10.36 -1.26
CA GLY A 122 -10.62 -10.15 -2.70
C GLY A 122 -9.74 -8.99 -3.16
N ALA A 123 -9.00 -8.33 -2.27
CA ALA A 123 -8.02 -7.32 -2.68
C ALA A 123 -6.89 -7.98 -3.48
N LYS A 124 -6.57 -7.40 -4.66
CA LYS A 124 -5.61 -7.98 -5.62
C LYS A 124 -4.37 -7.11 -5.85
N ASN A 125 -4.33 -5.92 -5.30
CA ASN A 125 -3.22 -4.97 -5.47
C ASN A 125 -3.11 -4.03 -4.26
N PRO A 126 -2.00 -3.29 -4.11
CA PRO A 126 -1.81 -2.38 -2.97
C PRO A 126 -2.88 -1.31 -2.82
N ALA A 127 -3.45 -0.80 -3.93
CA ALA A 127 -4.49 0.23 -3.87
C ALA A 127 -5.81 -0.32 -3.28
N GLU A 128 -6.18 -1.55 -3.64
CA GLU A 128 -7.37 -2.22 -3.10
C GLU A 128 -7.17 -2.59 -1.62
N ILE A 129 -5.99 -3.09 -1.25
CA ILE A 129 -5.64 -3.31 0.15
C ILE A 129 -5.76 -2.01 0.94
N GLY A 130 -5.18 -0.92 0.41
CA GLY A 130 -5.25 0.39 1.03
C GLY A 130 -6.67 0.92 1.17
N ALA A 131 -7.52 0.74 0.15
CA ALA A 131 -8.93 1.13 0.21
C ALA A 131 -9.70 0.38 1.32
N MET A 132 -9.32 -0.86 1.61
CA MET A 132 -9.98 -1.67 2.65
C MET A 132 -9.39 -1.46 4.05
N THR A 133 -8.10 -1.13 4.17
CA THR A 133 -7.38 -1.09 5.46
C THR A 133 -6.91 0.30 5.88
N GLY A 134 -6.83 1.23 4.93
CA GLY A 134 -6.21 2.54 5.10
C GLY A 134 -4.69 2.54 4.88
N ALA A 135 -4.05 1.39 4.66
CA ALA A 135 -2.62 1.34 4.36
C ALA A 135 -2.27 2.21 3.14
N ALA A 136 -1.06 2.74 3.09
CA ALA A 136 -0.55 3.66 2.07
C ALA A 136 -1.22 5.06 2.04
N SER A 137 -2.09 5.41 2.98
CA SER A 137 -2.72 6.74 3.01
C SER A 137 -1.82 7.86 3.58
N GLY A 138 -0.68 7.51 4.16
CA GLY A 138 0.31 8.48 4.65
C GLY A 138 1.49 8.63 3.70
N CYS A 139 2.65 8.05 4.04
CA CYS A 139 3.87 8.17 3.24
C CYS A 139 3.80 7.49 1.87
N SER A 140 2.91 6.51 1.68
CA SER A 140 2.72 5.72 0.45
C SER A 140 3.98 4.98 -0.05
N VAL A 141 4.93 4.70 0.83
CA VAL A 141 6.24 4.11 0.46
C VAL A 141 6.51 2.82 1.22
N GLU A 142 6.65 2.88 2.54
CA GLU A 142 7.18 1.80 3.37
C GLU A 142 6.36 0.50 3.30
N CYS A 143 5.04 0.62 3.28
CA CYS A 143 4.15 -0.53 3.29
C CYS A 143 4.00 -1.22 1.93
N ILE A 144 4.43 -0.62 0.83
CA ILE A 144 4.20 -1.16 -0.53
C ILE A 144 4.92 -2.51 -0.70
N GLN A 145 6.21 -2.59 -0.36
CA GLN A 145 6.98 -3.83 -0.51
C GLN A 145 6.44 -4.98 0.36
N PRO A 146 6.12 -4.77 1.65
CA PRO A 146 5.42 -5.77 2.44
C PRO A 146 4.08 -6.20 1.84
N MET A 147 3.24 -5.27 1.35
CA MET A 147 1.97 -5.63 0.71
C MET A 147 2.16 -6.50 -0.53
N LEU A 148 3.14 -6.20 -1.38
CA LEU A 148 3.46 -7.01 -2.56
C LEU A 148 3.89 -8.43 -2.18
N ARG A 149 4.67 -8.60 -1.10
CA ARG A 149 5.08 -9.91 -0.60
C ARG A 149 3.93 -10.72 -0.03
N ILE A 150 3.00 -10.07 0.68
CA ILE A 150 1.81 -10.73 1.22
C ILE A 150 0.87 -11.16 0.09
N LEU A 151 0.72 -10.33 -0.97
CA LEU A 151 -0.01 -10.70 -2.19
C LEU A 151 0.60 -11.92 -2.88
N GLU A 152 1.92 -11.93 -3.08
CA GLU A 152 2.63 -13.06 -3.66
C GLU A 152 2.48 -14.34 -2.82
N ALA A 153 2.61 -14.22 -1.50
CA ALA A 153 2.42 -15.34 -0.58
C ALA A 153 0.99 -15.92 -0.64
N ALA A 154 0.01 -15.09 -0.98
CA ALA A 154 -1.37 -15.50 -1.24
C ALA A 154 -1.60 -16.03 -2.67
N GLY A 155 -0.56 -16.08 -3.52
CA GLY A 155 -0.65 -16.54 -4.90
C GLY A 155 -1.24 -15.50 -5.86
N ILE A 156 -1.23 -14.23 -5.50
CA ILE A 156 -1.77 -13.14 -6.33
C ILE A 156 -0.62 -12.34 -6.95
N ASP A 157 -0.61 -12.27 -8.28
CA ASP A 157 0.22 -11.31 -9.01
C ASP A 157 -0.54 -9.97 -9.09
N PRO A 158 -0.04 -8.89 -8.47
CA PRO A 158 -0.69 -7.59 -8.54
C PRO A 158 -0.62 -6.95 -9.92
N GLY A 159 0.14 -7.52 -10.86
CA GLY A 159 0.37 -6.97 -12.18
C GLY A 159 1.10 -5.63 -12.16
N LYS A 160 1.04 -4.90 -13.26
CA LYS A 160 1.57 -3.53 -13.30
C LYS A 160 0.57 -2.57 -12.65
N PRO A 161 1.02 -1.68 -11.75
CA PRO A 161 0.15 -0.64 -11.20
C PRO A 161 -0.40 0.24 -12.31
N LYS A 162 -1.61 0.74 -12.12
CA LYS A 162 -2.23 1.69 -13.04
C LYS A 162 -1.52 3.05 -12.96
N GLY A 163 -1.47 3.75 -14.07
CA GLY A 163 -0.87 5.10 -14.12
C GLY A 163 0.66 5.08 -14.15
N THR A 164 1.27 6.05 -13.48
CA THR A 164 2.73 6.25 -13.47
C THR A 164 3.42 5.70 -12.23
N GLN A 165 2.66 5.32 -11.21
CA GLN A 165 3.22 4.67 -10.02
C GLN A 165 3.55 3.24 -10.39
N TRP A 166 4.82 2.93 -10.46
CA TRP A 166 5.28 1.57 -10.70
C TRP A 166 6.03 1.06 -9.47
N TYR A 167 5.58 -0.09 -8.98
CA TYR A 167 6.25 -0.79 -7.90
C TYR A 167 6.56 -2.20 -8.34
N GLY A 168 7.84 -2.52 -8.47
CA GLY A 168 8.27 -3.91 -8.57
C GLY A 168 8.55 -4.47 -7.18
N ARG A 169 8.35 -5.77 -7.00
CA ARG A 169 8.80 -6.44 -5.79
C ARG A 169 10.33 -6.45 -5.74
N THR A 170 10.89 -5.99 -4.64
CA THR A 170 12.35 -6.00 -4.42
C THR A 170 12.81 -7.36 -3.92
N THR A 171 14.02 -7.76 -4.33
CA THR A 171 14.70 -8.95 -3.84
C THR A 171 14.96 -8.83 -2.33
N THR A 172 14.75 -9.91 -1.60
CA THR A 172 15.03 -10.02 -0.17
C THR A 172 16.30 -10.81 0.08
N VAL A 173 16.84 -10.73 1.29
CA VAL A 173 18.01 -11.51 1.68
C VAL A 173 17.83 -13.03 1.51
N TRP A 174 16.58 -13.52 1.60
CA TRP A 174 16.27 -14.94 1.39
C TRP A 174 16.33 -15.38 -0.07
N GLU A 175 16.20 -14.44 -1.01
CA GLU A 175 16.19 -14.69 -2.46
C GLU A 175 17.56 -14.47 -3.11
N ILE A 176 18.52 -13.90 -2.37
CA ILE A 176 19.90 -13.77 -2.85
C ILE A 176 20.46 -15.17 -3.07
N SER A 177 20.98 -15.42 -4.29
CA SER A 177 21.55 -16.72 -4.62
C SER A 177 22.73 -17.06 -3.71
N ARG A 178 22.97 -18.36 -3.49
CA ARG A 178 24.10 -18.82 -2.70
C ARG A 178 25.45 -18.35 -3.29
N GLU A 179 25.56 -18.38 -4.62
CA GLU A 179 26.73 -17.91 -5.35
C GLU A 179 27.08 -16.45 -5.02
N VAL A 180 26.05 -15.56 -4.99
CA VAL A 180 26.26 -14.15 -4.62
C VAL A 180 26.55 -13.99 -3.13
N ALA A 181 25.86 -14.72 -2.27
CA ALA A 181 26.02 -14.61 -0.82
C ALA A 181 27.41 -15.09 -0.34
N GLU A 182 28.01 -16.08 -1.02
CA GLU A 182 29.32 -16.67 -0.69
C GLU A 182 30.49 -15.97 -1.43
N ASN A 183 30.21 -15.08 -2.38
CA ASN A 183 31.25 -14.41 -3.16
C ASN A 183 32.05 -13.44 -2.27
N PRO A 184 33.38 -13.58 -2.22
CA PRO A 184 34.28 -12.74 -1.40
C PRO A 184 34.11 -11.23 -1.67
N GLN A 185 33.78 -10.84 -2.90
CA GLN A 185 33.55 -9.45 -3.30
C GLN A 185 32.40 -8.81 -2.55
N TYR A 186 31.40 -9.61 -2.15
CA TYR A 186 30.18 -9.16 -1.47
C TYR A 186 30.17 -9.46 0.03
N LYS A 187 31.26 -10.00 0.60
CA LYS A 187 31.36 -10.35 2.02
C LYS A 187 31.00 -9.18 2.96
N LYS A 188 31.30 -7.94 2.57
CA LYS A 188 31.00 -6.72 3.33
C LYS A 188 29.49 -6.47 3.54
N PHE A 189 28.62 -7.13 2.78
CA PHE A 189 27.17 -6.99 2.90
C PHE A 189 26.53 -7.98 3.88
N HIS A 190 27.29 -8.92 4.44
CA HIS A 190 26.86 -9.86 5.49
C HIS A 190 25.57 -10.65 5.17
N PHE A 191 25.29 -10.95 3.92
CA PHE A 191 24.04 -11.60 3.48
C PHE A 191 23.70 -12.89 4.22
N GLN A 192 24.69 -13.71 4.57
CA GLN A 192 24.46 -14.97 5.30
C GLN A 192 24.12 -14.69 6.75
N ASP A 193 24.87 -13.82 7.41
CA ASP A 193 24.64 -13.43 8.81
C ASP A 193 23.26 -12.84 9.00
N ASP A 194 22.85 -11.93 8.08
CA ASP A 194 21.53 -11.32 8.07
C ASP A 194 20.42 -12.34 7.85
N ARG A 195 20.63 -13.30 6.92
CA ARG A 195 19.67 -14.38 6.66
C ARG A 195 19.46 -15.25 7.90
N GLU A 196 20.54 -15.62 8.57
CA GLU A 196 20.46 -16.43 9.79
C GLU A 196 19.78 -15.66 10.95
N LEU A 197 20.14 -14.38 11.12
CA LEU A 197 19.53 -13.51 12.12
C LEU A 197 18.03 -13.38 11.88
N LEU A 198 17.61 -13.04 10.68
CA LEU A 198 16.21 -12.84 10.31
C LEU A 198 15.40 -14.15 10.41
N ASN A 199 15.98 -15.29 10.03
CA ASN A 199 15.31 -16.58 10.22
C ASN A 199 15.07 -16.88 11.70
N ARG A 200 16.02 -16.53 12.59
CA ARG A 200 15.84 -16.68 14.04
C ARG A 200 14.75 -15.78 14.58
N VAL A 201 14.65 -14.54 14.10
CA VAL A 201 13.59 -13.59 14.48
C VAL A 201 12.22 -14.13 14.06
N VAL A 202 12.06 -14.49 12.80
CA VAL A 202 10.79 -15.03 12.27
C VAL A 202 10.37 -16.31 13.01
N ALA A 203 11.32 -17.21 13.33
CA ALA A 203 11.04 -18.42 14.06
C ALA A 203 10.59 -18.17 15.52
N LYS A 204 11.20 -17.19 16.21
CA LYS A 204 10.83 -16.84 17.60
C LYS A 204 9.42 -16.28 17.70
N GLU A 205 9.03 -15.44 16.75
CA GLU A 205 7.70 -14.82 16.73
C GLU A 205 6.59 -15.82 16.40
N GLY A 206 6.88 -16.86 15.63
CA GLY A 206 5.92 -17.96 15.35
C GLY A 206 5.62 -18.88 16.56
N GLY A 207 6.37 -18.75 17.65
CA GLY A 207 6.24 -19.62 18.84
C GLY A 207 5.37 -19.07 19.97
N LYS A 208 4.80 -17.88 19.86
CA LYS A 208 3.92 -17.28 20.88
C LYS A 208 2.45 -17.27 20.45
N ALA A 209 1.95 -18.40 19.98
CA ALA A 209 0.50 -18.65 20.00
C ALA A 209 0.21 -19.48 21.27
N LYS A 210 -0.10 -18.79 22.35
CA LYS A 210 -0.87 -19.34 23.48
C LYS A 210 -2.26 -18.78 23.43
#